data_344e61bddd60188b22934846efab1ee0
#
_entry.id   344e61bddd60188b22934846efab1ee0
#
_cell.length_a   1.000
_cell.length_b   1.000
_cell.length_c   1.000
_cell.angle_alpha   90.00
_cell.angle_beta   90.00
_cell.angle_gamma   90.00
#
_symmetry.space_group_name_H-M   'P 1'
#
loop_
_entity.id
_entity.type
_entity.pdbx_description
1 polymer ?
#
loop_
_entity_poly.entity_id
_entity_poly.type
_entity_poly.pdbx_seq_one_letter_code
_entity_poly.pdbx_strand_id
1 'polypeptide(L)'
;MLFNITDTFWVGRTLGAVALAGVSIASYSVWVMVSIGELVGVGLTAVSARRHGEGDPTAAARAAGTGLALAVILGLAAGIGGIMLLAPLMQVMNAAPDVAQVAREFLVVQFAGAFLIYGYFVVAAAFRSAGDTRTPFLLLGSSVLLNVVLDPLLILGIGPFPELGVYGAALATVLTRALACIVGLVLLVKRGMILPDWSGRTARTIARVGAPTMLTGVLFSLIYIWLARVTASFGTPALAALGLGHKIEGVNYMICIGFAIAAETVVGQNLGAGNGARAREAGWRTARFALVPATIIAVVFLTIPEALARIFTDDPPTIAAAALYLRAVAIAQLALPFEAVLEGALAGAGFTLWPMAAVVALNALRIPLAPLVALEWGLAGVWWLLSITAMARAAALTAFWRWGRWAESRV
;
A
#
# COMPACT_ATOMS: atom_id res chain seq x y z
N MET A 1 -5.39 -1.83 4.47
CA MET A 1 -6.13 -3.08 4.14
C MET A 1 -7.13 -3.44 5.24
N LEU A 2 -6.72 -3.63 6.50
CA LEU A 2 -7.64 -4.02 7.59
C LEU A 2 -8.84 -3.08 7.76
N PHE A 3 -8.63 -1.76 7.81
CA PHE A 3 -9.72 -0.79 7.83
C PHE A 3 -10.72 -1.00 6.69
N ASN A 4 -10.23 -1.12 5.47
CA ASN A 4 -11.10 -1.34 4.30
C ASN A 4 -11.91 -2.64 4.40
N ILE A 5 -11.33 -3.70 4.98
CA ILE A 5 -12.04 -4.96 5.23
C ILE A 5 -13.16 -4.74 6.26
N THR A 6 -12.87 -4.02 7.35
CA THR A 6 -13.84 -3.73 8.41
C THR A 6 -14.99 -2.88 7.89
N ASP A 7 -14.67 -1.76 7.21
CA ASP A 7 -15.67 -0.89 6.59
C ASP A 7 -16.55 -1.67 5.61
N THR A 8 -15.94 -2.46 4.72
CA THR A 8 -16.66 -3.27 3.72
C THR A 8 -17.56 -4.31 4.36
N PHE A 9 -17.10 -4.95 5.44
CA PHE A 9 -17.88 -5.95 6.18
C PHE A 9 -19.14 -5.32 6.81
N TRP A 10 -18.96 -4.25 7.59
CA TRP A 10 -20.08 -3.63 8.26
C TRP A 10 -21.04 -2.96 7.27
N VAL A 11 -20.54 -2.18 6.32
CA VAL A 11 -21.38 -1.53 5.30
C VAL A 11 -22.17 -2.56 4.48
N GLY A 12 -21.51 -3.63 4.02
CA GLY A 12 -22.16 -4.67 3.23
C GLY A 12 -23.25 -5.43 4.00
N ARG A 13 -23.03 -5.68 5.30
CA ARG A 13 -23.95 -6.43 6.14
C ARG A 13 -25.15 -5.61 6.62
N THR A 14 -24.96 -4.30 6.79
CA THR A 14 -25.98 -3.43 7.43
C THR A 14 -26.69 -2.50 6.47
N LEU A 15 -26.03 -1.98 5.43
CA LEU A 15 -26.55 -0.96 4.53
C LEU A 15 -26.90 -1.48 3.13
N GLY A 16 -26.60 -2.75 2.84
CA GLY A 16 -27.00 -3.42 1.61
C GLY A 16 -26.09 -3.19 0.41
N ALA A 17 -26.53 -3.68 -0.77
CA ALA A 17 -25.71 -3.83 -1.96
C ALA A 17 -25.27 -2.49 -2.58
N VAL A 18 -26.13 -1.46 -2.57
CA VAL A 18 -25.80 -0.14 -3.13
C VAL A 18 -24.68 0.53 -2.32
N ALA A 19 -24.78 0.47 -0.98
CA ALA A 19 -23.76 1.01 -0.10
C ALA A 19 -22.42 0.28 -0.26
N LEU A 20 -22.46 -1.05 -0.35
CA LEU A 20 -21.29 -1.88 -0.60
C LEU A 20 -20.61 -1.53 -1.94
N ALA A 21 -21.41 -1.34 -3.01
CA ALA A 21 -20.90 -0.92 -4.31
C ALA A 21 -20.24 0.46 -4.26
N GLY A 22 -20.85 1.43 -3.56
CA GLY A 22 -20.30 2.78 -3.38
C GLY A 22 -18.97 2.78 -2.65
N VAL A 23 -18.85 2.06 -1.53
CA VAL A 23 -17.60 1.93 -0.78
C VAL A 23 -16.53 1.18 -1.59
N SER A 24 -16.92 0.18 -2.37
CA SER A 24 -15.98 -0.55 -3.24
C SER A 24 -15.38 0.35 -4.31
N ILE A 25 -16.19 1.19 -4.96
CA ILE A 25 -15.74 2.20 -5.93
C ILE A 25 -14.83 3.23 -5.23
N ALA A 26 -15.24 3.72 -4.06
CA ALA A 26 -14.47 4.68 -3.28
C ALA A 26 -13.08 4.15 -2.88
N SER A 27 -12.95 2.85 -2.64
CA SER A 27 -11.68 2.22 -2.23
C SER A 27 -10.53 2.46 -3.22
N TYR A 28 -10.80 2.52 -4.52
CA TYR A 28 -9.76 2.84 -5.52
C TYR A 28 -9.22 4.26 -5.34
N SER A 29 -10.11 5.22 -5.05
CA SER A 29 -9.72 6.62 -4.82
C SER A 29 -8.96 6.79 -3.51
N VAL A 30 -9.39 6.07 -2.46
CA VAL A 30 -8.66 6.00 -1.18
C VAL A 30 -7.26 5.40 -1.38
N TRP A 31 -7.12 4.38 -2.23
CA TRP A 31 -5.81 3.80 -2.54
C TRP A 31 -4.88 4.82 -3.19
N VAL A 32 -5.36 5.59 -4.16
CA VAL A 32 -4.59 6.67 -4.79
C VAL A 32 -4.19 7.72 -3.75
N MET A 33 -5.13 8.14 -2.90
CA MET A 33 -4.87 9.09 -1.81
C MET A 33 -3.79 8.58 -0.85
N VAL A 34 -3.87 7.32 -0.43
CA VAL A 34 -2.87 6.68 0.45
C VAL A 34 -1.51 6.62 -0.23
N SER A 35 -1.45 6.26 -1.52
CA SER A 35 -0.20 6.23 -2.29
C SER A 35 0.49 7.59 -2.36
N ILE A 36 -0.28 8.69 -2.44
CA ILE A 36 0.28 10.06 -2.35
C ILE A 36 0.91 10.30 -0.97
N GLY A 37 0.28 9.82 0.11
CA GLY A 37 0.83 9.94 1.46
C GLY A 37 2.09 9.12 1.69
N GLU A 38 2.22 7.97 1.05
CA GLU A 38 3.41 7.11 1.11
C GLU A 38 4.66 7.80 0.58
N LEU A 39 4.52 8.77 -0.32
CA LEU A 39 5.63 9.65 -0.73
C LEU A 39 6.38 10.20 0.48
N VAL A 40 5.65 10.75 1.45
CA VAL A 40 6.27 11.33 2.65
C VAL A 40 6.81 10.23 3.56
N GLY A 41 6.06 9.15 3.74
CA GLY A 41 6.46 8.02 4.60
C GLY A 41 7.78 7.39 4.17
N VAL A 42 7.88 6.98 2.91
CA VAL A 42 9.08 6.35 2.34
C VAL A 42 10.24 7.36 2.27
N GLY A 43 10.00 8.55 1.72
CA GLY A 43 11.06 9.54 1.61
C GLY A 43 11.65 9.95 2.96
N LEU A 44 10.80 10.14 3.99
CA LEU A 44 11.25 10.46 5.34
C LEU A 44 12.00 9.28 5.98
N THR A 45 11.53 8.05 5.83
CA THR A 45 12.23 6.87 6.37
C THR A 45 13.65 6.81 5.85
N ALA A 46 13.85 6.98 4.54
CA ALA A 46 15.18 6.96 3.92
C ALA A 46 16.11 8.07 4.47
N VAL A 47 15.61 9.31 4.54
CA VAL A 47 16.38 10.47 5.04
C VAL A 47 16.69 10.30 6.53
N SER A 48 15.68 10.00 7.33
CA SER A 48 15.82 9.95 8.79
C SER A 48 16.65 8.74 9.24
N ALA A 49 16.48 7.56 8.61
CA ALA A 49 17.29 6.38 8.93
C ALA A 49 18.78 6.63 8.64
N ARG A 50 19.08 7.36 7.57
CA ARG A 50 20.46 7.72 7.25
C ARG A 50 21.07 8.65 8.30
N ARG A 51 20.33 9.67 8.76
CA ARG A 51 20.77 10.57 9.85
C ARG A 51 21.01 9.82 11.16
N HIS A 52 20.15 8.88 11.50
CA HIS A 52 20.38 8.00 12.65
C HIS A 52 21.65 7.15 12.49
N GLY A 53 21.92 6.63 11.28
CA GLY A 53 23.13 5.89 10.97
C GLY A 53 24.40 6.75 11.07
N GLU A 54 24.34 8.03 10.69
CA GLU A 54 25.41 9.02 10.83
C GLU A 54 25.66 9.42 12.30
N GLY A 55 24.81 8.99 13.24
CA GLY A 55 24.89 9.36 14.65
C GLY A 55 24.34 10.77 14.96
N ASP A 56 23.53 11.34 14.05
CA ASP A 56 22.89 12.63 14.21
C ASP A 56 21.36 12.52 14.38
N PRO A 57 20.89 12.17 15.59
CA PRO A 57 19.46 12.09 15.89
C PRO A 57 18.75 13.45 15.81
N THR A 58 19.50 14.55 16.00
CA THR A 58 18.95 15.90 15.90
C THR A 58 18.59 16.24 14.45
N ALA A 59 19.46 15.93 13.49
CA ALA A 59 19.15 16.08 12.07
C ALA A 59 17.98 15.17 11.65
N ALA A 60 17.87 13.95 12.19
CA ALA A 60 16.73 13.07 11.97
C ALA A 60 15.42 13.70 12.50
N ALA A 61 15.45 14.30 13.71
CA ALA A 61 14.29 14.98 14.30
C ALA A 61 13.87 16.22 13.51
N ARG A 62 14.80 17.00 12.96
CA ARG A 62 14.52 18.12 12.03
C ARG A 62 13.91 17.62 10.71
N ALA A 63 14.44 16.51 10.17
CA ALA A 63 13.86 15.91 8.98
C ALA A 63 12.42 15.46 9.22
N ALA A 64 12.10 14.91 10.41
CA ALA A 64 10.73 14.56 10.79
C ALA A 64 9.81 15.78 10.86
N GLY A 65 10.29 16.93 11.36
CA GLY A 65 9.54 18.20 11.35
C GLY A 65 9.24 18.70 9.93
N THR A 66 10.26 18.70 9.05
CA THR A 66 10.08 19.01 7.63
C THR A 66 9.10 18.05 6.96
N GLY A 67 9.20 16.73 7.26
CA GLY A 67 8.29 15.70 6.76
C GLY A 67 6.85 15.94 7.20
N LEU A 68 6.63 16.35 8.45
CA LEU A 68 5.29 16.67 8.96
C LEU A 68 4.68 17.86 8.24
N ALA A 69 5.45 18.95 8.06
CA ALA A 69 4.98 20.10 7.29
C ALA A 69 4.62 19.72 5.85
N LEU A 70 5.46 18.90 5.19
CA LEU A 70 5.19 18.39 3.84
C LEU A 70 3.94 17.52 3.82
N ALA A 71 3.74 16.63 4.81
CA ALA A 71 2.56 15.78 4.94
C ALA A 71 1.27 16.60 5.08
N VAL A 72 1.30 17.66 5.87
CA VAL A 72 0.15 18.57 6.03
C VAL A 72 -0.15 19.29 4.71
N ILE A 73 0.87 19.85 4.04
CA ILE A 73 0.69 20.53 2.74
C ILE A 73 0.11 19.58 1.69
N LEU A 74 0.71 18.41 1.51
CA LEU A 74 0.24 17.42 0.54
C LEU A 74 -1.11 16.84 0.92
N GLY A 75 -1.37 16.61 2.22
CA GLY A 75 -2.64 16.10 2.70
C GLY A 75 -3.79 17.09 2.50
N LEU A 76 -3.56 18.38 2.74
CA LEU A 76 -4.53 19.43 2.44
C LEU A 76 -4.74 19.58 0.91
N ALA A 77 -3.67 19.56 0.13
CA ALA A 77 -3.76 19.61 -1.34
C ALA A 77 -4.53 18.39 -1.91
N ALA A 78 -4.22 17.18 -1.44
CA ALA A 78 -4.93 15.96 -1.83
C ALA A 78 -6.39 15.98 -1.34
N GLY A 79 -6.64 16.50 -0.14
CA GLY A 79 -7.98 16.66 0.42
C GLY A 79 -8.85 17.61 -0.41
N ILE A 80 -8.38 18.84 -0.61
CA ILE A 80 -9.08 19.85 -1.39
C ILE A 80 -9.25 19.40 -2.85
N GLY A 81 -8.14 18.96 -3.49
CA GLY A 81 -8.17 18.48 -4.86
C GLY A 81 -9.07 17.26 -5.04
N GLY A 82 -9.02 16.29 -4.11
CA GLY A 82 -9.87 15.12 -4.11
C GLY A 82 -11.36 15.48 -4.02
N ILE A 83 -11.73 16.38 -3.12
CA ILE A 83 -13.12 16.85 -2.98
C ILE A 83 -13.59 17.58 -4.24
N MET A 84 -12.76 18.46 -4.82
CA MET A 84 -13.08 19.16 -6.07
C MET A 84 -13.25 18.22 -7.26
N LEU A 85 -12.51 17.12 -7.29
CA LEU A 85 -12.53 16.16 -8.38
C LEU A 85 -13.56 15.03 -8.20
N LEU A 86 -14.35 15.00 -7.12
CA LEU A 86 -15.32 13.94 -6.86
C LEU A 86 -16.36 13.81 -7.99
N ALA A 87 -16.90 14.93 -8.49
CA ALA A 87 -17.91 14.89 -9.54
C ALA A 87 -17.38 14.32 -10.86
N PRO A 88 -16.26 14.83 -11.44
CA PRO A 88 -15.68 14.22 -12.64
C PRO A 88 -15.21 12.77 -12.40
N LEU A 89 -14.75 12.44 -11.20
CA LEU A 89 -14.34 11.07 -10.88
C LEU A 89 -15.50 10.08 -10.98
N MET A 90 -16.67 10.43 -10.42
CA MET A 90 -17.86 9.57 -10.50
C MET A 90 -18.35 9.42 -11.94
N GLN A 91 -18.22 10.46 -12.77
CA GLN A 91 -18.55 10.37 -14.19
C GLN A 91 -17.61 9.43 -14.96
N VAL A 92 -16.29 9.54 -14.71
CA VAL A 92 -15.29 8.65 -15.35
C VAL A 92 -15.52 7.19 -14.94
N MET A 93 -15.93 6.93 -13.71
CA MET A 93 -16.24 5.58 -13.21
C MET A 93 -17.60 5.05 -13.69
N ASN A 94 -18.39 5.87 -14.40
CA ASN A 94 -19.73 5.53 -14.89
C ASN A 94 -20.61 4.91 -13.79
N ALA A 95 -20.51 5.47 -12.57
CA ALA A 95 -21.26 4.98 -11.42
C ALA A 95 -22.75 5.36 -11.52
N ALA A 96 -23.63 4.44 -11.18
CA ALA A 96 -25.05 4.73 -11.06
C ALA A 96 -25.28 5.85 -10.01
N PRO A 97 -26.29 6.72 -10.18
CA PRO A 97 -26.45 7.92 -9.35
C PRO A 97 -26.52 7.65 -7.84
N ASP A 98 -27.18 6.58 -7.43
CA ASP A 98 -27.29 6.12 -6.04
C ASP A 98 -25.95 5.64 -5.48
N VAL A 99 -25.22 4.84 -6.26
CA VAL A 99 -23.87 4.36 -5.91
C VAL A 99 -22.88 5.54 -5.87
N ALA A 100 -22.97 6.48 -6.81
CA ALA A 100 -22.13 7.67 -6.85
C ALA A 100 -22.33 8.58 -5.65
N GLN A 101 -23.59 8.71 -5.16
CA GLN A 101 -23.88 9.47 -3.95
C GLN A 101 -23.20 8.85 -2.72
N VAL A 102 -23.35 7.54 -2.53
CA VAL A 102 -22.73 6.81 -1.43
C VAL A 102 -21.19 6.93 -1.49
N ALA A 103 -20.59 6.73 -2.66
CA ALA A 103 -19.15 6.88 -2.83
C ALA A 103 -18.67 8.32 -2.50
N ARG A 104 -19.46 9.33 -2.87
CA ARG A 104 -19.15 10.73 -2.56
C ARG A 104 -19.20 11.00 -1.06
N GLU A 105 -20.23 10.53 -0.35
CA GLU A 105 -20.35 10.67 1.11
C GLU A 105 -19.15 10.06 1.84
N PHE A 106 -18.72 8.87 1.44
CA PHE A 106 -17.54 8.21 1.99
C PHE A 106 -16.25 9.00 1.70
N LEU A 107 -16.05 9.41 0.44
CA LEU A 107 -14.81 10.03 -0.02
C LEU A 107 -14.61 11.45 0.52
N VAL A 108 -15.68 12.24 0.72
CA VAL A 108 -15.56 13.58 1.31
C VAL A 108 -14.89 13.51 2.67
N VAL A 109 -15.29 12.55 3.52
CA VAL A 109 -14.70 12.36 4.85
C VAL A 109 -13.25 11.89 4.77
N GLN A 110 -12.97 10.92 3.91
CA GLN A 110 -11.62 10.40 3.72
C GLN A 110 -10.66 11.49 3.21
N PHE A 111 -11.06 12.28 2.23
CA PHE A 111 -10.26 13.39 1.70
C PHE A 111 -10.10 14.52 2.71
N ALA A 112 -11.15 14.86 3.47
CA ALA A 112 -11.04 15.85 4.53
C ALA A 112 -10.04 15.44 5.62
N GLY A 113 -9.94 14.13 5.91
CA GLY A 113 -8.99 13.56 6.86
C GLY A 113 -7.59 13.25 6.32
N ALA A 114 -7.31 13.47 5.03
CA ALA A 114 -6.08 13.05 4.38
C ALA A 114 -4.81 13.56 5.07
N PHE A 115 -4.80 14.80 5.55
CA PHE A 115 -3.64 15.41 6.24
C PHE A 115 -3.30 14.67 7.56
N LEU A 116 -4.28 14.13 8.27
CA LEU A 116 -4.09 13.35 9.49
C LEU A 116 -3.55 11.96 9.15
N ILE A 117 -4.04 11.37 8.08
CA ILE A 117 -3.57 10.08 7.57
C ILE A 117 -2.09 10.19 7.15
N TYR A 118 -1.72 11.26 6.45
CA TYR A 118 -0.34 11.51 6.04
C TYR A 118 0.56 11.85 7.24
N GLY A 119 0.02 12.57 8.24
CA GLY A 119 0.70 12.79 9.51
C GLY A 119 1.06 11.48 10.22
N TYR A 120 0.18 10.48 10.18
CA TYR A 120 0.50 9.17 10.73
C TYR A 120 1.65 8.47 9.97
N PHE A 121 1.78 8.64 8.64
CA PHE A 121 2.94 8.10 7.92
C PHE A 121 4.26 8.72 8.38
N VAL A 122 4.26 10.02 8.72
CA VAL A 122 5.43 10.69 9.32
C VAL A 122 5.74 10.10 10.69
N VAL A 123 4.73 9.93 11.54
CA VAL A 123 4.89 9.28 12.86
C VAL A 123 5.54 7.91 12.71
N ALA A 124 4.98 7.08 11.85
CA ALA A 124 5.48 5.74 11.63
C ALA A 124 6.91 5.74 11.06
N ALA A 125 7.22 6.62 10.10
CA ALA A 125 8.55 6.76 9.52
C ALA A 125 9.60 7.21 10.56
N ALA A 126 9.28 8.19 11.40
CA ALA A 126 10.19 8.69 12.42
C ALA A 126 10.55 7.62 13.46
N PHE A 127 9.56 6.86 13.97
CA PHE A 127 9.84 5.75 14.88
C PHE A 127 10.64 4.64 14.23
N ARG A 128 10.24 4.18 13.04
CA ARG A 128 10.91 3.10 12.34
C ARG A 128 12.36 3.44 12.00
N SER A 129 12.61 4.66 11.53
CA SER A 129 13.97 5.12 11.18
C SER A 129 14.93 5.12 12.37
N ALA A 130 14.41 5.26 13.59
CA ALA A 130 15.17 5.13 14.84
C ALA A 130 15.28 3.67 15.34
N GLY A 131 14.67 2.70 14.63
CA GLY A 131 14.66 1.29 15.00
C GLY A 131 13.48 0.86 15.89
N ASP A 132 12.59 1.78 16.28
CA ASP A 132 11.38 1.47 17.04
C ASP A 132 10.23 1.08 16.08
N THR A 133 10.08 -0.22 15.84
CA THR A 133 8.97 -0.76 15.07
C THR A 133 7.74 -1.09 15.91
N ARG A 134 7.90 -1.23 17.25
CA ARG A 134 6.82 -1.60 18.18
C ARG A 134 5.81 -0.46 18.35
N THR A 135 6.28 0.77 18.55
CA THR A 135 5.41 1.92 18.78
C THR A 135 4.44 2.15 17.60
N PRO A 136 4.87 2.28 16.33
CA PRO A 136 3.94 2.45 15.22
C PRO A 136 3.04 1.22 15.00
N PHE A 137 3.53 0.00 15.25
CA PHE A 137 2.69 -1.20 15.18
C PHE A 137 1.56 -1.17 16.21
N LEU A 138 1.85 -0.81 17.47
CA LEU A 138 0.84 -0.71 18.52
C LEU A 138 -0.16 0.42 18.24
N LEU A 139 0.30 1.58 17.77
CA LEU A 139 -0.56 2.69 17.38
C LEU A 139 -1.53 2.29 16.26
N LEU A 140 -1.02 1.65 15.21
CA LEU A 140 -1.86 1.21 14.10
C LEU A 140 -2.80 0.07 14.53
N GLY A 141 -2.30 -0.91 15.26
CA GLY A 141 -3.09 -2.03 15.77
C GLY A 141 -4.23 -1.58 16.66
N SER A 142 -3.94 -0.68 17.62
CA SER A 142 -4.97 -0.09 18.48
C SER A 142 -6.00 0.71 17.68
N SER A 143 -5.55 1.45 16.65
CA SER A 143 -6.43 2.21 15.75
C SER A 143 -7.37 1.28 14.97
N VAL A 144 -6.88 0.15 14.47
CA VAL A 144 -7.72 -0.86 13.79
C VAL A 144 -8.71 -1.49 14.76
N LEU A 145 -8.28 -1.89 15.95
CA LEU A 145 -9.18 -2.47 16.95
C LEU A 145 -10.29 -1.48 17.37
N LEU A 146 -9.92 -0.22 17.54
CA LEU A 146 -10.88 0.84 17.85
C LEU A 146 -11.86 1.07 16.68
N ASN A 147 -11.39 1.00 15.44
CA ASN A 147 -12.23 1.12 14.24
C ASN A 147 -13.28 0.00 14.17
N VAL A 148 -12.87 -1.27 14.44
CA VAL A 148 -13.80 -2.42 14.48
C VAL A 148 -14.97 -2.16 15.44
N VAL A 149 -14.71 -1.45 16.55
CA VAL A 149 -15.74 -1.10 17.53
C VAL A 149 -16.54 0.15 17.12
N LEU A 150 -15.86 1.18 16.60
CA LEU A 150 -16.50 2.45 16.23
C LEU A 150 -17.39 2.35 14.98
N ASP A 151 -17.02 1.48 14.03
CA ASP A 151 -17.79 1.29 12.81
C ASP A 151 -19.29 0.98 13.09
N PRO A 152 -19.64 -0.09 13.80
CA PRO A 152 -21.06 -0.38 14.07
C PRO A 152 -21.73 0.72 14.91
N LEU A 153 -21.01 1.37 15.82
CA LEU A 153 -21.57 2.44 16.66
C LEU A 153 -21.97 3.65 15.82
N LEU A 154 -21.13 4.07 14.85
CA LEU A 154 -21.41 5.24 14.00
C LEU A 154 -22.25 4.89 12.77
N ILE A 155 -22.18 3.67 12.25
CA ILE A 155 -23.01 3.22 11.12
C ILE A 155 -24.47 3.10 11.54
N LEU A 156 -24.71 2.43 12.69
CA LEU A 156 -26.06 2.05 13.15
C LEU A 156 -26.64 2.99 14.20
N GLY A 157 -25.88 3.97 14.68
CA GLY A 157 -26.33 4.87 15.73
C GLY A 157 -26.56 4.19 17.07
N ILE A 158 -25.67 3.29 17.50
CA ILE A 158 -25.84 2.54 18.74
C ILE A 158 -25.47 3.41 19.97
N GLY A 159 -26.34 3.46 20.95
CA GLY A 159 -26.15 4.21 22.18
C GLY A 159 -26.29 5.72 22.00
N PRO A 160 -25.29 6.56 22.41
CA PRO A 160 -25.38 8.01 22.27
C PRO A 160 -24.98 8.52 20.88
N PHE A 161 -24.61 7.65 19.95
CA PHE A 161 -24.14 8.01 18.64
C PHE A 161 -25.27 8.16 17.63
N PRO A 162 -25.21 9.16 16.72
CA PRO A 162 -26.19 9.29 15.63
C PRO A 162 -25.97 8.18 14.58
N GLU A 163 -27.04 7.76 13.93
CA GLU A 163 -26.98 6.87 12.77
C GLU A 163 -26.46 7.66 11.56
N LEU A 164 -25.22 7.37 11.15
CA LEU A 164 -24.51 8.08 10.08
C LEU A 164 -24.33 7.24 8.82
N GLY A 165 -24.71 5.96 8.84
CA GLY A 165 -24.56 5.08 7.68
C GLY A 165 -23.13 5.03 7.14
N VAL A 166 -22.97 5.18 5.82
CA VAL A 166 -21.67 5.12 5.15
C VAL A 166 -20.73 6.26 5.56
N TYR A 167 -21.28 7.44 5.83
CA TYR A 167 -20.53 8.56 6.39
C TYR A 167 -19.89 8.19 7.75
N GLY A 168 -20.62 7.42 8.58
CA GLY A 168 -20.14 6.91 9.87
C GLY A 168 -18.94 5.97 9.74
N ALA A 169 -18.93 5.07 8.76
CA ALA A 169 -17.79 4.19 8.48
C ALA A 169 -16.53 5.01 8.10
N ALA A 170 -16.68 5.96 7.17
CA ALA A 170 -15.58 6.84 6.79
C ALA A 170 -15.05 7.67 7.97
N LEU A 171 -15.97 8.18 8.82
CA LEU A 171 -15.63 8.97 10.00
C LEU A 171 -14.89 8.13 11.05
N ALA A 172 -15.33 6.89 11.34
CA ALA A 172 -14.64 5.98 12.24
C ALA A 172 -13.18 5.75 11.80
N THR A 173 -12.98 5.48 10.52
CA THR A 173 -11.65 5.29 9.95
C THR A 173 -10.76 6.53 10.08
N VAL A 174 -11.28 7.72 9.80
CA VAL A 174 -10.51 8.98 9.93
C VAL A 174 -10.22 9.29 11.39
N LEU A 175 -11.19 9.16 12.28
CA LEU A 175 -11.03 9.45 13.72
C LEU A 175 -9.99 8.54 14.39
N THR A 176 -10.04 7.25 14.08
CA THR A 176 -9.10 6.29 14.68
C THR A 176 -7.67 6.49 14.17
N ARG A 177 -7.49 6.83 12.90
CA ARG A 177 -6.18 7.21 12.35
C ARG A 177 -5.70 8.56 12.87
N ALA A 178 -6.61 9.53 13.03
CA ALA A 178 -6.30 10.82 13.64
C ALA A 178 -5.80 10.64 15.09
N LEU A 179 -6.47 9.79 15.86
CA LEU A 179 -6.05 9.47 17.23
C LEU A 179 -4.65 8.85 17.24
N ALA A 180 -4.38 7.87 16.37
CA ALA A 180 -3.06 7.28 16.24
C ALA A 180 -1.98 8.30 15.84
N CYS A 181 -2.32 9.24 14.93
CA CYS A 181 -1.45 10.34 14.53
C CYS A 181 -1.16 11.27 15.73
N ILE A 182 -2.18 11.74 16.42
CA ILE A 182 -2.04 12.67 17.56
C ILE A 182 -1.24 12.03 18.69
N VAL A 183 -1.60 10.81 19.12
CA VAL A 183 -0.86 10.09 20.15
C VAL A 183 0.59 9.87 19.74
N GLY A 184 0.81 9.47 18.48
CA GLY A 184 2.15 9.29 17.94
C GLY A 184 2.97 10.57 17.89
N LEU A 185 2.39 11.71 17.49
CA LEU A 185 3.05 13.02 17.53
C LEU A 185 3.42 13.45 18.98
N VAL A 186 2.51 13.24 19.93
CA VAL A 186 2.80 13.51 21.34
C VAL A 186 3.98 12.66 21.83
N LEU A 187 4.05 11.39 21.46
CA LEU A 187 5.17 10.51 21.80
C LEU A 187 6.48 10.94 21.14
N LEU A 188 6.45 11.37 19.84
CA LEU A 188 7.61 11.90 19.14
C LEU A 188 8.17 13.14 19.82
N VAL A 189 7.29 14.10 20.20
CA VAL A 189 7.67 15.32 20.92
C VAL A 189 8.28 14.97 22.28
N LYS A 190 7.64 14.11 23.06
CA LYS A 190 8.14 13.68 24.38
C LYS A 190 9.51 13.00 24.33
N ARG A 191 9.79 12.28 23.22
CA ARG A 191 11.07 11.58 23.03
C ARG A 191 12.12 12.43 22.30
N GLY A 192 11.83 13.68 21.93
CA GLY A 192 12.74 14.55 21.20
C GLY A 192 13.01 14.08 19.76
N MET A 193 12.13 13.26 19.18
CA MET A 193 12.29 12.66 17.86
C MET A 193 11.68 13.51 16.72
N ILE A 194 11.10 14.65 17.03
CA ILE A 194 10.60 15.64 16.10
C ILE A 194 10.91 17.03 16.60
N LEU A 195 11.44 17.87 15.73
CA LEU A 195 11.73 19.28 16.00
C LEU A 195 11.06 20.13 14.94
N PRO A 196 10.44 21.26 15.30
CA PRO A 196 9.90 22.20 14.30
C PRO A 196 11.03 22.66 13.39
N ASP A 197 10.97 22.30 12.14
CA ASP A 197 11.93 22.71 11.11
C ASP A 197 11.28 22.68 9.73
N TRP A 198 11.72 23.58 8.86
CA TRP A 198 11.37 23.55 7.45
C TRP A 198 12.63 23.77 6.62
N SER A 199 13.04 22.73 5.94
CA SER A 199 14.14 22.75 5.00
C SER A 199 13.67 22.37 3.61
N GLY A 200 13.67 23.33 2.67
CA GLY A 200 13.30 23.06 1.28
C GLY A 200 14.19 22.03 0.61
N ARG A 201 15.46 21.91 1.03
CA ARG A 201 16.38 20.88 0.57
C ARG A 201 15.94 19.50 1.07
N THR A 202 15.62 19.37 2.35
CA THR A 202 15.14 18.12 2.95
C THR A 202 13.79 17.73 2.37
N ALA A 203 12.84 18.67 2.21
CA ALA A 203 11.55 18.43 1.59
C ALA A 203 11.69 17.92 0.16
N ARG A 204 12.58 18.53 -0.66
CA ARG A 204 12.89 18.06 -2.01
C ARG A 204 13.48 16.66 -2.01
N THR A 205 14.36 16.34 -1.06
CA THR A 205 14.94 15.00 -0.95
C THR A 205 13.89 13.96 -0.59
N ILE A 206 13.04 14.24 0.41
CA ILE A 206 11.90 13.39 0.78
C ILE A 206 11.01 13.15 -0.44
N ALA A 207 10.62 14.21 -1.15
CA ALA A 207 9.79 14.09 -2.34
C ALA A 207 10.48 13.30 -3.47
N ARG A 208 11.77 13.55 -3.73
CA ARG A 208 12.54 12.85 -4.76
C ARG A 208 12.64 11.35 -4.51
N VAL A 209 12.80 10.94 -3.25
CA VAL A 209 12.90 9.52 -2.88
C VAL A 209 11.54 8.84 -2.87
N GLY A 210 10.50 9.52 -2.37
CA GLY A 210 9.17 8.94 -2.21
C GLY A 210 8.28 9.04 -3.45
N ALA A 211 8.47 10.03 -4.34
CA ALA A 211 7.62 10.20 -5.52
C ALA A 211 7.62 8.99 -6.47
N PRO A 212 8.74 8.29 -6.71
CA PRO A 212 8.74 7.08 -7.50
C PRO A 212 7.82 5.98 -6.91
N THR A 213 7.87 5.75 -5.60
CA THR A 213 7.01 4.76 -4.93
C THR A 213 5.53 5.14 -5.04
N MET A 214 5.19 6.41 -4.82
CA MET A 214 3.84 6.94 -5.04
C MET A 214 3.36 6.66 -6.48
N LEU A 215 4.18 6.97 -7.47
CA LEU A 215 3.83 6.79 -8.88
C LEU A 215 3.63 5.32 -9.24
N THR A 216 4.48 4.42 -8.69
CA THR A 216 4.31 2.96 -8.85
C THR A 216 2.93 2.51 -8.36
N GLY A 217 2.49 2.96 -7.18
CA GLY A 217 1.19 2.60 -6.61
C GLY A 217 0.01 3.09 -7.44
N VAL A 218 0.07 4.32 -7.95
CA VAL A 218 -0.97 4.88 -8.82
C VAL A 218 -1.05 4.12 -10.15
N LEU A 219 0.08 3.92 -10.82
CA LEU A 219 0.14 3.23 -12.13
C LEU A 219 -0.28 1.76 -12.01
N PHE A 220 0.07 1.10 -10.90
CA PHE A 220 -0.38 -0.25 -10.61
C PHE A 220 -1.92 -0.35 -10.65
N SER A 221 -2.63 0.58 -10.00
CA SER A 221 -4.09 0.60 -9.98
C SER A 221 -4.68 0.74 -11.39
N LEU A 222 -4.11 1.62 -12.23
CA LEU A 222 -4.57 1.81 -13.61
C LEU A 222 -4.39 0.55 -14.47
N ILE A 223 -3.26 -0.14 -14.31
CA ILE A 223 -2.97 -1.39 -15.03
C ILE A 223 -3.93 -2.50 -14.61
N TYR A 224 -4.29 -2.58 -13.32
CA TYR A 224 -5.26 -3.57 -12.84
C TYR A 224 -6.68 -3.30 -13.32
N ILE A 225 -7.09 -2.04 -13.47
CA ILE A 225 -8.36 -1.67 -14.11
C ILE A 225 -8.38 -2.16 -15.58
N TRP A 226 -7.28 -2.00 -16.29
CA TRP A 226 -7.16 -2.51 -17.66
C TRP A 226 -7.24 -4.04 -17.72
N LEU A 227 -6.52 -4.74 -16.82
CA LEU A 227 -6.57 -6.19 -16.71
C LEU A 227 -7.99 -6.70 -16.39
N ALA A 228 -8.70 -6.02 -15.51
CA ALA A 228 -10.10 -6.36 -15.20
C ALA A 228 -10.98 -6.28 -16.46
N ARG A 229 -10.75 -5.29 -17.34
CA ARG A 229 -11.46 -5.17 -18.62
C ARG A 229 -11.18 -6.35 -19.56
N VAL A 230 -9.92 -6.76 -19.69
CA VAL A 230 -9.54 -7.94 -20.49
C VAL A 230 -10.12 -9.21 -19.87
N THR A 231 -10.05 -9.36 -18.56
CA THR A 231 -10.59 -10.54 -17.86
C THR A 231 -12.11 -10.64 -17.96
N ALA A 232 -12.81 -9.51 -17.97
CA ALA A 232 -14.27 -9.45 -18.13
C ALA A 232 -14.77 -10.05 -19.45
N SER A 233 -13.95 -10.10 -20.50
CA SER A 233 -14.31 -10.74 -21.77
C SER A 233 -14.48 -12.27 -21.64
N PHE A 234 -13.96 -12.89 -20.59
CA PHE A 234 -14.13 -14.31 -20.26
C PHE A 234 -15.35 -14.58 -19.37
N GLY A 235 -16.16 -13.56 -19.09
CA GLY A 235 -17.36 -13.66 -18.28
C GLY A 235 -17.15 -13.30 -16.79
N THR A 236 -18.29 -13.21 -16.09
CA THR A 236 -18.34 -12.82 -14.66
C THR A 236 -17.49 -13.72 -13.75
N PRO A 237 -17.46 -15.07 -13.91
CA PRO A 237 -16.62 -15.91 -13.07
C PRO A 237 -15.12 -15.59 -13.16
N ALA A 238 -14.61 -15.25 -14.35
CA ALA A 238 -13.21 -14.89 -14.54
C ALA A 238 -12.88 -13.54 -13.87
N LEU A 239 -13.76 -12.55 -14.00
CA LEU A 239 -13.59 -11.26 -13.35
C LEU A 239 -13.65 -11.39 -11.82
N ALA A 240 -14.58 -12.19 -11.30
CA ALA A 240 -14.67 -12.50 -9.87
C ALA A 240 -13.40 -13.21 -9.37
N ALA A 241 -12.87 -14.15 -10.15
CA ALA A 241 -11.63 -14.86 -9.83
C ALA A 241 -10.40 -13.93 -9.76
N LEU A 242 -10.29 -12.92 -10.63
CA LEU A 242 -9.24 -11.91 -10.55
C LEU A 242 -9.32 -11.13 -9.23
N GLY A 243 -10.50 -10.66 -8.86
CA GLY A 243 -10.70 -9.90 -7.62
C GLY A 243 -10.45 -10.74 -6.37
N LEU A 244 -10.92 -12.00 -6.38
CA LEU A 244 -10.73 -12.95 -5.30
C LEU A 244 -9.26 -13.35 -5.15
N GLY A 245 -8.63 -13.74 -6.25
CA GLY A 245 -7.23 -14.11 -6.28
C GLY A 245 -6.33 -13.01 -5.75
N HIS A 246 -6.56 -11.77 -6.19
CA HIS A 246 -5.80 -10.62 -5.72
C HIS A 246 -5.97 -10.35 -4.21
N LYS A 247 -7.15 -10.59 -3.64
CA LYS A 247 -7.36 -10.50 -2.18
C LYS A 247 -6.57 -11.57 -1.43
N ILE A 248 -6.53 -12.80 -1.94
CA ILE A 248 -5.79 -13.91 -1.34
C ILE A 248 -4.28 -13.65 -1.43
N GLU A 249 -3.76 -13.19 -2.59
CA GLU A 249 -2.37 -12.78 -2.75
C GLU A 249 -1.98 -11.63 -1.81
N GLY A 250 -2.92 -10.75 -1.51
CA GLY A 250 -2.72 -9.60 -0.62
C GLY A 250 -2.17 -9.99 0.75
N VAL A 251 -2.40 -11.21 1.22
CA VAL A 251 -1.82 -11.71 2.49
C VAL A 251 -0.30 -11.78 2.40
N ASN A 252 0.24 -12.42 1.33
CA ASN A 252 1.68 -12.49 1.13
C ASN A 252 2.30 -11.10 0.90
N TYR A 253 1.61 -10.27 0.11
CA TYR A 253 2.05 -8.90 -0.15
C TYR A 253 2.19 -8.09 1.15
N MET A 254 1.24 -8.17 2.07
CA MET A 254 1.32 -7.48 3.36
C MET A 254 2.47 -7.98 4.24
N ILE A 255 2.73 -9.28 4.23
CA ILE A 255 3.90 -9.87 4.92
C ILE A 255 5.19 -9.32 4.32
N CYS A 256 5.33 -9.34 2.99
CA CYS A 256 6.50 -8.83 2.29
C CYS A 256 6.73 -7.33 2.49
N ILE A 257 5.66 -6.51 2.56
CA ILE A 257 5.75 -5.08 2.89
C ILE A 257 6.32 -4.86 4.29
N GLY A 258 5.93 -5.70 5.27
CA GLY A 258 6.55 -5.64 6.60
C GLY A 258 8.07 -5.82 6.58
N PHE A 259 8.55 -6.80 5.82
CA PHE A 259 9.98 -7.01 5.60
C PHE A 259 10.63 -5.90 4.77
N ALA A 260 9.93 -5.34 3.77
CA ALA A 260 10.41 -4.23 2.95
C ALA A 260 10.69 -2.98 3.80
N ILE A 261 9.77 -2.63 4.70
CA ILE A 261 9.92 -1.51 5.64
C ILE A 261 11.11 -1.73 6.58
N ALA A 262 11.32 -2.96 7.06
CA ALA A 262 12.47 -3.29 7.87
C ALA A 262 13.78 -3.14 7.07
N ALA A 263 13.81 -3.63 5.83
CA ALA A 263 14.96 -3.50 4.94
C ALA A 263 15.29 -2.03 4.64
N GLU A 264 14.28 -1.21 4.36
CA GLU A 264 14.41 0.24 4.13
C GLU A 264 15.15 0.92 5.28
N THR A 265 14.70 0.67 6.51
CA THR A 265 15.30 1.24 7.71
C THR A 265 16.73 0.76 7.93
N VAL A 266 16.96 -0.55 7.93
CA VAL A 266 18.27 -1.13 8.25
C VAL A 266 19.31 -0.76 7.17
N VAL A 267 18.93 -0.73 5.91
CA VAL A 267 19.83 -0.30 4.82
C VAL A 267 20.16 1.18 4.96
N GLY A 268 19.17 2.05 5.20
CA GLY A 268 19.40 3.47 5.41
C GLY A 268 20.36 3.77 6.57
N GLN A 269 20.17 3.11 7.72
CA GLN A 269 21.05 3.25 8.88
C GLN A 269 22.47 2.76 8.62
N ASN A 270 22.64 1.60 7.98
CA ASN A 270 23.98 1.09 7.67
C ASN A 270 24.73 1.96 6.64
N LEU A 271 24.02 2.54 5.67
CA LEU A 271 24.60 3.49 4.74
C LEU A 271 24.99 4.80 5.42
N GLY A 272 24.16 5.30 6.36
CA GLY A 272 24.50 6.46 7.18
C GLY A 272 25.76 6.22 8.02
N ALA A 273 25.93 5.02 8.56
CA ALA A 273 27.11 4.59 9.30
C ALA A 273 28.33 4.30 8.41
N GLY A 274 28.27 4.53 7.08
CA GLY A 274 29.36 4.26 6.15
C GLY A 274 29.60 2.77 5.86
N ASN A 275 28.70 1.88 6.28
CA ASN A 275 28.86 0.43 6.17
C ASN A 275 28.04 -0.17 5.01
N GLY A 276 28.43 0.13 3.77
CA GLY A 276 27.74 -0.36 2.58
C GLY A 276 27.73 -1.89 2.44
N ALA A 277 28.77 -2.58 2.91
CA ALA A 277 28.83 -4.04 2.89
C ALA A 277 27.73 -4.65 3.79
N ARG A 278 27.57 -4.14 5.00
CA ARG A 278 26.54 -4.56 5.93
C ARG A 278 25.13 -4.19 5.44
N ALA A 279 24.97 -3.04 4.80
CA ALA A 279 23.72 -2.65 4.16
C ALA A 279 23.32 -3.67 3.08
N ARG A 280 24.26 -4.07 2.22
CA ARG A 280 24.03 -5.08 1.17
C ARG A 280 23.63 -6.43 1.75
N GLU A 281 24.33 -6.87 2.78
CA GLU A 281 24.01 -8.13 3.46
C GLU A 281 22.65 -8.09 4.13
N ALA A 282 22.28 -6.97 4.78
CA ALA A 282 20.99 -6.79 5.42
C ALA A 282 19.82 -6.94 4.43
N GLY A 283 19.89 -6.31 3.25
CA GLY A 283 18.86 -6.48 2.22
C GLY A 283 18.69 -7.94 1.79
N TRP A 284 19.80 -8.65 1.53
CA TRP A 284 19.74 -10.08 1.18
C TRP A 284 19.18 -10.95 2.30
N ARG A 285 19.60 -10.72 3.54
CA ARG A 285 19.09 -11.49 4.69
C ARG A 285 17.61 -11.28 4.87
N THR A 286 17.15 -10.04 4.80
CA THR A 286 15.72 -9.71 4.95
C THR A 286 14.88 -10.36 3.84
N ALA A 287 15.32 -10.32 2.57
CA ALA A 287 14.63 -10.98 1.47
C ALA A 287 14.56 -12.52 1.66
N ARG A 288 15.63 -13.15 2.15
CA ARG A 288 15.64 -14.58 2.46
C ARG A 288 14.72 -14.95 3.61
N PHE A 289 14.60 -14.12 4.65
CA PHE A 289 13.64 -14.35 5.74
C PHE A 289 12.21 -14.24 5.23
N ALA A 290 11.91 -13.28 4.37
CA ALA A 290 10.60 -13.12 3.76
C ALA A 290 10.23 -14.29 2.81
N LEU A 291 11.22 -15.02 2.29
CA LEU A 291 10.99 -16.20 1.44
C LEU A 291 10.32 -17.35 2.22
N VAL A 292 10.52 -17.45 3.53
CA VAL A 292 9.93 -18.53 4.35
C VAL A 292 8.39 -18.47 4.32
N PRO A 293 7.72 -17.40 4.75
CA PRO A 293 6.27 -17.32 4.66
C PRO A 293 5.77 -17.36 3.21
N ALA A 294 6.49 -16.77 2.25
CA ALA A 294 6.13 -16.80 0.84
C ALA A 294 6.13 -18.24 0.29
N THR A 295 7.07 -19.09 0.72
CA THR A 295 7.11 -20.51 0.34
C THR A 295 5.90 -21.25 0.89
N ILE A 296 5.53 -21.02 2.13
CA ILE A 296 4.33 -21.64 2.73
C ILE A 296 3.10 -21.26 1.92
N ILE A 297 2.95 -19.99 1.58
CA ILE A 297 1.81 -19.47 0.80
C ILE A 297 1.82 -20.06 -0.62
N ALA A 298 2.97 -20.16 -1.28
CA ALA A 298 3.09 -20.77 -2.59
C ALA A 298 2.66 -22.26 -2.57
N VAL A 299 3.09 -23.01 -1.56
CA VAL A 299 2.66 -24.42 -1.37
C VAL A 299 1.15 -24.50 -1.15
N VAL A 300 0.56 -23.65 -0.32
CA VAL A 300 -0.88 -23.58 -0.08
C VAL A 300 -1.64 -23.26 -1.38
N PHE A 301 -1.15 -22.34 -2.21
CA PHE A 301 -1.76 -22.00 -3.51
C PHE A 301 -1.70 -23.17 -4.51
N LEU A 302 -0.68 -24.02 -4.43
CA LEU A 302 -0.57 -25.19 -5.29
C LEU A 302 -1.43 -26.37 -4.80
N THR A 303 -1.51 -26.57 -3.49
CA THR A 303 -2.11 -27.78 -2.90
C THR A 303 -3.61 -27.69 -2.65
N ILE A 304 -4.11 -26.53 -2.21
CA ILE A 304 -5.52 -26.35 -1.79
C ILE A 304 -6.18 -25.08 -2.37
N PRO A 305 -5.95 -24.72 -3.65
CA PRO A 305 -6.48 -23.45 -4.20
C PRO A 305 -8.00 -23.42 -4.24
N GLU A 306 -8.68 -24.55 -4.50
CA GLU A 306 -10.14 -24.63 -4.49
C GLU A 306 -10.71 -24.39 -3.09
N ALA A 307 -10.07 -24.94 -2.05
CA ALA A 307 -10.49 -24.72 -0.66
C ALA A 307 -10.36 -23.24 -0.26
N LEU A 308 -9.29 -22.57 -0.70
CA LEU A 308 -9.14 -21.12 -0.50
C LEU A 308 -10.23 -20.32 -1.21
N ALA A 309 -10.58 -20.68 -2.45
CA ALA A 309 -11.63 -20.00 -3.19
C ALA A 309 -13.02 -20.20 -2.54
N ARG A 310 -13.31 -21.40 -2.02
CA ARG A 310 -14.57 -21.74 -1.34
C ARG A 310 -14.81 -20.95 -0.05
N ILE A 311 -13.79 -20.37 0.56
CA ILE A 311 -13.99 -19.48 1.71
C ILE A 311 -14.83 -18.24 1.34
N PHE A 312 -14.83 -17.85 0.04
CA PHE A 312 -15.41 -16.61 -0.43
C PHE A 312 -16.61 -16.80 -1.35
N THR A 313 -16.78 -17.97 -1.98
CA THR A 313 -17.88 -18.22 -2.93
C THR A 313 -18.17 -19.71 -3.04
N ASP A 314 -19.45 -20.02 -3.29
CA ASP A 314 -19.92 -21.38 -3.60
C ASP A 314 -20.15 -21.60 -5.10
N ASP A 315 -19.92 -20.58 -5.96
CA ASP A 315 -20.10 -20.66 -7.40
C ASP A 315 -18.98 -21.51 -8.07
N PRO A 316 -19.31 -22.72 -8.62
CA PRO A 316 -18.30 -23.63 -9.14
C PRO A 316 -17.43 -23.05 -10.26
N PRO A 317 -18.00 -22.29 -11.26
CA PRO A 317 -17.19 -21.64 -12.29
C PRO A 317 -16.18 -20.63 -11.73
N THR A 318 -16.58 -19.84 -10.72
CA THR A 318 -15.69 -18.86 -10.06
C THR A 318 -14.60 -19.58 -9.26
N ILE A 319 -14.92 -20.67 -8.56
CA ILE A 319 -13.94 -21.49 -7.83
C ILE A 319 -12.90 -22.06 -8.79
N ALA A 320 -13.33 -22.62 -9.92
CA ALA A 320 -12.42 -23.18 -10.92
C ALA A 320 -11.48 -22.10 -11.51
N ALA A 321 -12.00 -20.93 -11.87
CA ALA A 321 -11.22 -19.83 -12.40
C ALA A 321 -10.24 -19.26 -11.35
N ALA A 322 -10.65 -19.14 -10.07
CA ALA A 322 -9.80 -18.69 -8.98
C ALA A 322 -8.71 -19.72 -8.63
N ALA A 323 -9.01 -21.01 -8.68
CA ALA A 323 -8.02 -22.06 -8.48
C ALA A 323 -6.95 -22.05 -9.58
N LEU A 324 -7.35 -21.84 -10.84
CA LEU A 324 -6.43 -21.67 -11.97
C LEU A 324 -5.53 -20.44 -11.75
N TYR A 325 -6.10 -19.31 -11.29
CA TYR A 325 -5.36 -18.11 -10.94
C TYR A 325 -4.31 -18.41 -9.87
N LEU A 326 -4.71 -18.95 -8.73
CA LEU A 326 -3.83 -19.21 -7.60
C LEU A 326 -2.67 -20.15 -7.98
N ARG A 327 -2.94 -21.20 -8.76
CA ARG A 327 -1.89 -22.10 -9.27
C ARG A 327 -0.91 -21.36 -10.18
N ALA A 328 -1.41 -20.53 -11.09
CA ALA A 328 -0.56 -19.78 -12.01
C ALA A 328 0.34 -18.76 -11.28
N VAL A 329 -0.17 -18.10 -10.23
CA VAL A 329 0.60 -17.09 -9.48
C VAL A 329 1.41 -17.68 -8.31
N ALA A 330 1.29 -18.97 -8.02
CA ALA A 330 1.98 -19.61 -6.89
C ALA A 330 3.51 -19.46 -6.97
N ILE A 331 4.10 -19.62 -8.15
CA ILE A 331 5.54 -19.45 -8.36
C ILE A 331 5.94 -17.97 -8.18
N ALA A 332 5.10 -17.04 -8.61
CA ALA A 332 5.34 -15.61 -8.44
C ALA A 332 5.36 -15.19 -6.94
N GLN A 333 4.69 -15.96 -6.06
CA GLN A 333 4.78 -15.72 -4.62
C GLN A 333 6.20 -15.85 -4.08
N LEU A 334 7.03 -16.71 -4.68
CA LEU A 334 8.46 -16.85 -4.31
C LEU A 334 9.32 -15.69 -4.83
N ALA A 335 8.87 -15.02 -5.88
CA ALA A 335 9.55 -13.85 -6.43
C ALA A 335 9.24 -12.57 -5.64
N LEU A 336 8.06 -12.48 -5.03
CA LEU A 336 7.56 -11.30 -4.32
C LEU A 336 8.48 -10.82 -3.18
N PRO A 337 9.11 -11.66 -2.35
CA PRO A 337 10.11 -11.22 -1.38
C PRO A 337 11.27 -10.46 -2.00
N PHE A 338 11.77 -10.90 -3.14
CA PHE A 338 12.87 -10.24 -3.84
C PHE A 338 12.39 -8.94 -4.51
N GLU A 339 11.16 -8.89 -4.98
CA GLU A 339 10.55 -7.67 -5.50
C GLU A 339 10.35 -6.65 -4.37
N ALA A 340 9.49 -6.92 -3.40
CA ALA A 340 9.07 -5.96 -2.39
C ALA A 340 10.19 -5.58 -1.42
N VAL A 341 10.95 -6.55 -0.92
CA VAL A 341 11.99 -6.28 0.09
C VAL A 341 13.19 -5.54 -0.52
N LEU A 342 13.59 -5.89 -1.74
CA LEU A 342 14.69 -5.18 -2.40
C LEU A 342 14.28 -3.81 -2.90
N GLU A 343 12.99 -3.60 -3.26
CA GLU A 343 12.44 -2.27 -3.52
C GLU A 343 12.55 -1.39 -2.27
N GLY A 344 12.11 -1.89 -1.10
CA GLY A 344 12.26 -1.19 0.18
C GLY A 344 13.74 -0.93 0.53
N ALA A 345 14.62 -1.89 0.33
CA ALA A 345 16.06 -1.74 0.54
C ALA A 345 16.67 -0.64 -0.35
N LEU A 346 16.28 -0.58 -1.62
CA LEU A 346 16.69 0.45 -2.57
C LEU A 346 16.10 1.83 -2.20
N ALA A 347 14.88 1.86 -1.68
CA ALA A 347 14.27 3.08 -1.16
C ALA A 347 15.05 3.61 0.06
N GLY A 348 15.44 2.75 1.00
CA GLY A 348 16.30 3.11 2.14
C GLY A 348 17.68 3.64 1.73
N ALA A 349 18.19 3.20 0.57
CA ALA A 349 19.38 3.74 -0.03
C ALA A 349 19.15 5.08 -0.75
N GLY A 350 17.90 5.53 -0.95
CA GLY A 350 17.54 6.69 -1.76
C GLY A 350 17.64 6.45 -3.27
N PHE A 351 17.71 5.20 -3.69
CA PHE A 351 17.83 4.79 -5.10
C PHE A 351 16.50 4.24 -5.60
N THR A 352 15.54 5.12 -5.90
CA THR A 352 14.16 4.75 -6.20
C THR A 352 13.78 4.89 -7.67
N LEU A 353 14.38 5.83 -8.40
CA LEU A 353 13.98 6.19 -9.77
C LEU A 353 14.12 5.03 -10.76
N TRP A 354 15.28 4.38 -10.81
CA TRP A 354 15.54 3.29 -11.74
C TRP A 354 14.74 2.02 -11.43
N PRO A 355 14.65 1.60 -10.15
CA PRO A 355 13.73 0.53 -9.74
C PRO A 355 12.29 0.79 -10.16
N MET A 356 11.76 1.99 -9.89
CA MET A 356 10.43 2.40 -10.33
C MET A 356 10.28 2.28 -11.85
N ALA A 357 11.21 2.84 -12.62
CA ALA A 357 11.13 2.82 -14.08
C ALA A 357 11.05 1.37 -14.62
N ALA A 358 11.84 0.45 -14.07
CA ALA A 358 11.80 -0.96 -14.44
C ALA A 358 10.48 -1.64 -14.04
N VAL A 359 10.01 -1.42 -12.80
CA VAL A 359 8.75 -1.99 -12.30
C VAL A 359 7.57 -1.48 -13.11
N VAL A 360 7.51 -0.18 -13.37
CA VAL A 360 6.46 0.45 -14.18
C VAL A 360 6.49 -0.07 -15.63
N ALA A 361 7.66 -0.14 -16.26
CA ALA A 361 7.79 -0.63 -17.64
C ALA A 361 7.32 -2.09 -17.74
N LEU A 362 7.77 -2.96 -16.84
CA LEU A 362 7.39 -4.37 -16.83
C LEU A 362 5.90 -4.59 -16.52
N ASN A 363 5.30 -3.75 -15.67
CA ASN A 363 3.85 -3.76 -15.45
C ASN A 363 3.08 -3.24 -16.68
N ALA A 364 3.58 -2.16 -17.32
CA ALA A 364 2.95 -1.58 -18.50
C ALA A 364 2.93 -2.54 -19.68
N LEU A 365 3.88 -3.48 -19.79
CA LEU A 365 3.85 -4.55 -20.78
C LEU A 365 2.58 -5.41 -20.73
N ARG A 366 1.92 -5.47 -19.57
CA ARG A 366 0.63 -6.16 -19.43
C ARG A 366 -0.46 -5.53 -20.32
N ILE A 367 -0.39 -4.23 -20.60
CA ILE A 367 -1.40 -3.53 -21.38
C ILE A 367 -1.49 -4.09 -22.80
N PRO A 368 -0.41 -4.13 -23.63
CA PRO A 368 -0.45 -4.71 -24.95
C PRO A 368 -0.45 -6.25 -24.96
N LEU A 369 0.19 -6.89 -23.97
CA LEU A 369 0.32 -8.35 -23.98
C LEU A 369 -0.94 -9.07 -23.49
N ALA A 370 -1.71 -8.51 -22.56
CA ALA A 370 -2.88 -9.20 -22.01
C ALA A 370 -3.93 -9.57 -23.10
N PRO A 371 -4.31 -8.69 -24.05
CA PRO A 371 -5.20 -9.10 -25.11
C PRO A 371 -4.62 -10.18 -26.03
N LEU A 372 -3.31 -10.12 -26.33
CA LEU A 372 -2.63 -11.09 -27.20
C LEU A 372 -2.61 -12.49 -26.57
N VAL A 373 -2.17 -12.59 -25.31
CA VAL A 373 -2.15 -13.89 -24.61
C VAL A 373 -3.55 -14.41 -24.31
N ALA A 374 -4.53 -13.52 -24.18
CA ALA A 374 -5.93 -13.88 -24.02
C ALA A 374 -6.50 -14.56 -25.28
N LEU A 375 -6.11 -14.10 -26.47
CA LEU A 375 -6.52 -14.69 -27.74
C LEU A 375 -5.90 -16.06 -27.98
N GLU A 376 -4.61 -16.25 -27.65
CA GLU A 376 -3.89 -17.50 -27.94
C GLU A 376 -4.04 -18.56 -26.87
N TRP A 377 -4.00 -18.17 -25.59
CA TRP A 377 -3.96 -19.09 -24.45
C TRP A 377 -5.11 -18.91 -23.47
N GLY A 378 -6.11 -18.10 -23.84
CA GLY A 378 -7.29 -17.86 -23.02
C GLY A 378 -6.97 -17.24 -21.66
N LEU A 379 -7.84 -17.51 -20.70
CA LEU A 379 -7.75 -16.98 -19.34
C LEU A 379 -6.45 -17.43 -18.62
N ALA A 380 -5.99 -18.66 -18.88
CA ALA A 380 -4.73 -19.17 -18.32
C ALA A 380 -3.53 -18.31 -18.76
N GLY A 381 -3.50 -17.87 -20.03
CA GLY A 381 -2.47 -16.99 -20.54
C GLY A 381 -2.40 -15.66 -19.78
N VAL A 382 -3.55 -15.07 -19.46
CA VAL A 382 -3.62 -13.83 -18.67
C VAL A 382 -3.03 -14.05 -17.27
N TRP A 383 -3.33 -15.17 -16.60
CA TRP A 383 -2.80 -15.48 -15.29
C TRP A 383 -1.28 -15.73 -15.30
N TRP A 384 -0.79 -16.44 -16.30
CA TRP A 384 0.65 -16.65 -16.47
C TRP A 384 1.39 -15.36 -16.81
N LEU A 385 0.79 -14.43 -17.57
CA LEU A 385 1.37 -13.12 -17.82
C LEU A 385 1.60 -12.33 -16.52
N LEU A 386 0.67 -12.43 -15.53
CA LEU A 386 0.85 -11.83 -14.22
C LEU A 386 2.08 -12.40 -13.51
N SER A 387 2.22 -13.71 -13.51
CA SER A 387 3.36 -14.39 -12.88
C SER A 387 4.69 -14.07 -13.53
N ILE A 388 4.77 -14.16 -14.86
CA ILE A 388 5.99 -13.90 -15.63
C ILE A 388 6.47 -12.46 -15.41
N THR A 389 5.55 -11.50 -15.47
CA THR A 389 5.90 -10.10 -15.24
C THR A 389 6.29 -9.82 -13.79
N ALA A 390 5.70 -10.49 -12.79
CA ALA A 390 6.14 -10.42 -11.40
C ALA A 390 7.55 -10.98 -11.20
N MET A 391 7.84 -12.13 -11.79
CA MET A 391 9.18 -12.72 -11.76
C MET A 391 10.20 -11.83 -12.47
N ALA A 392 9.84 -11.20 -13.59
CA ALA A 392 10.71 -10.26 -14.30
C ALA A 392 11.02 -9.02 -13.45
N ARG A 393 10.04 -8.47 -12.71
CA ARG A 393 10.27 -7.37 -11.78
C ARG A 393 11.21 -7.76 -10.64
N ALA A 394 10.99 -8.92 -10.02
CA ALA A 394 11.88 -9.44 -8.99
C ALA A 394 13.31 -9.64 -9.51
N ALA A 395 13.47 -10.15 -10.73
CA ALA A 395 14.78 -10.30 -11.36
C ALA A 395 15.45 -8.93 -11.62
N ALA A 396 14.69 -7.94 -12.11
CA ALA A 396 15.20 -6.58 -12.33
C ALA A 396 15.66 -5.92 -11.03
N LEU A 397 14.86 -5.99 -9.96
CA LEU A 397 15.21 -5.42 -8.66
C LEU A 397 16.39 -6.16 -8.02
N THR A 398 16.46 -7.48 -8.17
CA THR A 398 17.62 -8.29 -7.78
C THR A 398 18.88 -7.86 -8.51
N ALA A 399 18.78 -7.56 -9.81
CA ALA A 399 19.90 -7.05 -10.62
C ALA A 399 20.35 -5.67 -10.14
N PHE A 400 19.43 -4.73 -9.89
CA PHE A 400 19.76 -3.43 -9.31
C PHE A 400 20.41 -3.57 -7.94
N TRP A 401 19.93 -4.47 -7.09
CA TRP A 401 20.51 -4.71 -5.79
C TRP A 401 21.92 -5.30 -5.87
N ARG A 402 22.17 -6.22 -6.78
CA ARG A 402 23.44 -6.93 -6.92
C ARG A 402 24.52 -6.06 -7.58
N TRP A 403 24.17 -5.36 -8.66
CA TRP A 403 25.12 -4.67 -9.54
C TRP A 403 24.96 -3.15 -9.58
N GLY A 404 23.90 -2.61 -9.00
CA GLY A 404 23.63 -1.18 -9.00
C GLY A 404 24.58 -0.39 -8.09
N ARG A 405 24.76 0.91 -8.40
CA ARG A 405 25.55 1.86 -7.60
C ARG A 405 24.72 2.54 -6.50
N TRP A 406 23.73 1.85 -5.99
CA TRP A 406 22.83 2.38 -4.96
C TRP A 406 23.55 2.75 -3.65
N ALA A 407 24.67 2.07 -3.33
CA ALA A 407 25.47 2.37 -2.15
C ALA A 407 26.18 3.75 -2.22
N GLU A 408 26.33 4.32 -3.42
CA GLU A 408 26.94 5.62 -3.67
C GLU A 408 25.89 6.75 -3.67
N SER A 409 24.59 6.43 -3.62
CA SER A 409 23.53 7.43 -3.67
C SER A 409 23.54 8.29 -2.40
N ARG A 410 23.35 9.59 -2.59
CA ARG A 410 23.29 10.58 -1.51
C ARG A 410 21.82 10.97 -1.26
N VAL A 411 21.41 10.90 -0.01
CA VAL A 411 20.08 11.28 0.47
C VAL A 411 20.19 12.49 1.38
#